data_e033fec03b5722b06715d73b37d7e2da
#
_entry.id   e033fec03b5722b06715d73b37d7e2da
#
_cell.length_a   1.000
_cell.length_b   1.000
_cell.length_c   1.000
_cell.angle_alpha   90.00
_cell.angle_beta   90.00
_cell.angle_gamma   90.00
#
_symmetry.space_group_name_H-M   'P 1'
#
loop_
_entity.id
_entity.type
_entity.pdbx_description
1 polymer ?
#
loop_
_entity_poly.entity_id
_entity_poly.type
_entity_poly.pdbx_seq_one_letter_code
_entity_poly.pdbx_strand_id
1 'polypeptide(L)'
;MYNKKIIIQFLLLVVLFGIILSVFFLYFNKEKNQKETSLKTSKILNSEIDNETGTLIKDIKYSFSDPSGNYYELFSKFGKVDIQNSDKMLMTNVEALIYLKNSPPIKIVSKYANYNKIDHETNFFENVELTHLVHKATSENLDISFNNNKALMYRNIIYNKPGTQLTADRLEIDLITKNTKIFMDKKYEKIKIINYK
;
A
#
# COMPACT_ATOMS: atom_id res chain seq x y z
N MET A 1 -54.73 -10.50 -38.08
CA MET A 1 -53.78 -11.44 -37.47
C MET A 1 -52.34 -10.94 -37.45
N TYR A 2 -51.99 -9.95 -38.25
CA TYR A 2 -50.65 -9.34 -38.35
C TYR A 2 -50.26 -8.52 -37.07
N ASN A 3 -51.22 -7.82 -36.47
CA ASN A 3 -50.94 -6.93 -35.34
C ASN A 3 -50.55 -7.66 -34.05
N LYS A 4 -51.00 -8.92 -33.82
CA LYS A 4 -50.61 -9.66 -32.61
C LYS A 4 -49.14 -10.11 -32.62
N LYS A 5 -48.59 -10.45 -33.79
CA LYS A 5 -47.17 -10.82 -33.93
C LYS A 5 -46.24 -9.63 -33.66
N ILE A 6 -46.62 -8.44 -34.19
CA ILE A 6 -45.85 -7.20 -33.99
C ILE A 6 -45.86 -6.79 -32.51
N ILE A 7 -47.01 -6.91 -31.82
CA ILE A 7 -47.11 -6.61 -30.40
C ILE A 7 -46.24 -7.54 -29.57
N ILE A 8 -46.22 -8.85 -29.90
CA ILE A 8 -45.38 -9.84 -29.18
C ILE A 8 -43.89 -9.57 -29.42
N GLN A 9 -43.49 -9.19 -30.66
CA GLN A 9 -42.10 -8.83 -30.94
C GLN A 9 -41.67 -7.57 -30.21
N PHE A 10 -42.54 -6.56 -30.14
CA PHE A 10 -42.27 -5.32 -29.42
C PHE A 10 -42.12 -5.57 -27.89
N LEU A 11 -42.96 -6.41 -27.32
CA LEU A 11 -42.92 -6.82 -25.92
C LEU A 11 -41.62 -7.59 -25.59
N LEU A 12 -41.19 -8.49 -26.50
CA LEU A 12 -39.94 -9.23 -26.37
C LEU A 12 -38.70 -8.29 -26.39
N LEU A 13 -38.76 -7.25 -27.27
CA LEU A 13 -37.68 -6.26 -27.38
C LEU A 13 -37.59 -5.39 -26.15
N VAL A 14 -38.72 -5.00 -25.53
CA VAL A 14 -38.76 -4.24 -24.28
C VAL A 14 -38.21 -5.07 -23.13
N VAL A 15 -38.55 -6.37 -23.05
CA VAL A 15 -37.99 -7.28 -22.02
C VAL A 15 -36.49 -7.45 -22.21
N LEU A 16 -35.99 -7.64 -23.43
CA LEU A 16 -34.57 -7.72 -23.72
C LEU A 16 -33.81 -6.45 -23.31
N PHE A 17 -34.37 -5.29 -23.63
CA PHE A 17 -33.80 -4.00 -23.27
C PHE A 17 -33.79 -3.80 -21.72
N GLY A 18 -34.82 -4.25 -21.03
CA GLY A 18 -34.87 -4.24 -19.55
C GLY A 18 -33.80 -5.12 -18.91
N ILE A 19 -33.51 -6.29 -19.50
CA ILE A 19 -32.42 -7.17 -19.01
C ILE A 19 -31.07 -6.50 -19.23
N ILE A 20 -30.83 -5.90 -20.41
CA ILE A 20 -29.55 -5.19 -20.70
C ILE A 20 -29.36 -4.01 -19.73
N LEU A 21 -30.40 -3.21 -19.51
CA LEU A 21 -30.36 -2.11 -18.54
C LEU A 21 -30.11 -2.60 -17.10
N SER A 22 -30.74 -3.71 -16.71
CA SER A 22 -30.53 -4.31 -15.38
C SER A 22 -29.09 -4.79 -15.19
N VAL A 23 -28.52 -5.47 -16.18
CA VAL A 23 -27.12 -5.91 -16.15
C VAL A 23 -26.17 -4.71 -16.15
N PHE A 24 -26.44 -3.69 -16.95
CA PHE A 24 -25.68 -2.46 -16.99
C PHE A 24 -25.70 -1.74 -15.62
N PHE A 25 -26.87 -1.64 -14.99
CA PHE A 25 -27.03 -1.02 -13.66
C PHE A 25 -26.32 -1.83 -12.57
N LEU A 26 -26.40 -3.15 -12.62
CA LEU A 26 -25.68 -4.05 -11.69
C LEU A 26 -24.16 -3.99 -11.88
N TYR A 27 -23.71 -3.84 -13.12
CA TYR A 27 -22.26 -3.79 -13.41
C TYR A 27 -21.68 -2.41 -13.06
N PHE A 28 -22.35 -1.32 -13.45
CA PHE A 28 -21.87 0.04 -13.16
C PHE A 28 -22.05 0.47 -11.70
N ASN A 29 -23.05 -0.01 -10.98
CA ASN A 29 -23.20 0.24 -9.55
C ASN A 29 -22.20 -0.57 -8.70
N LYS A 30 -21.65 -1.67 -9.23
CA LYS A 30 -20.60 -2.41 -8.53
C LYS A 30 -19.27 -1.62 -8.47
N GLU A 31 -18.96 -0.80 -9.47
CA GLU A 31 -17.77 0.06 -9.45
C GLU A 31 -17.88 1.24 -8.46
N LYS A 32 -19.11 1.74 -8.19
CA LYS A 32 -19.31 2.79 -7.18
C LYS A 32 -19.20 2.27 -5.74
N ASN A 33 -19.52 1.00 -5.49
CA ASN A 33 -19.45 0.40 -4.16
C ASN A 33 -18.07 -0.18 -3.81
N GLN A 34 -17.13 -0.28 -4.79
CA GLN A 34 -15.74 -0.69 -4.49
C GLN A 34 -14.85 0.47 -4.05
N LYS A 35 -15.30 1.73 -4.15
CA LYS A 35 -14.56 2.88 -3.58
C LYS A 35 -14.86 3.14 -2.10
N GLU A 36 -15.81 2.44 -1.50
CA GLU A 36 -16.15 2.57 -0.08
C GLU A 36 -15.80 1.35 0.79
N THR A 37 -15.01 0.40 0.27
CA THR A 37 -14.58 -0.72 1.11
C THR A 37 -13.40 -0.28 1.96
N SER A 38 -13.81 0.12 3.15
CA SER A 38 -13.06 0.20 4.39
C SER A 38 -11.99 1.30 4.55
N LEU A 39 -12.41 2.54 4.53
CA LEU A 39 -11.99 3.40 5.62
C LEU A 39 -12.80 2.97 6.88
N LYS A 40 -12.46 1.86 7.51
CA LYS A 40 -12.71 1.76 8.94
C LYS A 40 -11.76 2.75 9.59
N THR A 41 -12.19 4.00 9.61
CA THR A 41 -11.63 5.05 10.43
C THR A 41 -11.64 4.56 11.87
N SER A 42 -10.52 4.00 12.29
CA SER A 42 -10.32 3.76 13.70
C SER A 42 -10.35 5.11 14.38
N LYS A 43 -11.29 5.26 15.26
CA LYS A 43 -11.48 6.28 16.30
C LYS A 43 -10.36 7.32 16.33
N ILE A 44 -10.63 8.49 15.78
CA ILE A 44 -9.86 9.72 16.03
C ILE A 44 -10.09 10.06 17.50
N LEU A 45 -9.20 9.58 18.35
CA LEU A 45 -9.11 9.99 19.76
C LEU A 45 -8.00 11.02 19.84
N ASN A 46 -8.39 12.25 20.13
CA ASN A 46 -7.57 13.42 20.43
C ASN A 46 -6.82 14.05 19.23
N SER A 47 -7.50 14.95 18.52
CA SER A 47 -6.83 15.92 17.65
C SER A 47 -6.49 17.18 18.46
N GLU A 48 -5.24 17.55 18.55
CA GLU A 48 -4.81 18.89 18.97
C GLU A 48 -4.60 19.71 17.69
N ILE A 49 -5.32 20.83 17.57
CA ILE A 49 -5.18 21.76 16.44
C ILE A 49 -4.06 22.73 16.79
N ASP A 50 -2.92 22.59 16.15
CA ASP A 50 -1.86 23.59 16.15
C ASP A 50 -2.11 24.53 14.96
N ASN A 51 -2.59 25.73 15.25
CA ASN A 51 -3.13 26.67 14.26
C ASN A 51 -2.13 27.17 13.21
N GLU A 52 -0.83 26.88 13.35
CA GLU A 52 0.19 27.35 12.39
C GLU A 52 0.78 26.23 11.50
N THR A 53 0.55 24.96 11.80
CA THR A 53 1.33 23.88 11.16
C THR A 53 0.57 22.62 10.73
N GLY A 54 -0.76 22.56 10.86
CA GLY A 54 -1.59 21.41 10.46
C GLY A 54 -2.19 20.64 11.64
N THR A 55 -3.13 19.74 11.34
CA THR A 55 -3.81 18.93 12.35
C THR A 55 -2.91 17.79 12.82
N LEU A 56 -2.62 17.74 14.13
CA LEU A 56 -1.92 16.64 14.76
C LEU A 56 -2.93 15.57 15.21
N ILE A 57 -2.70 14.34 14.79
CA ILE A 57 -3.53 13.17 15.13
C ILE A 57 -2.65 12.18 15.90
N LYS A 58 -3.17 11.55 16.97
CA LYS A 58 -2.47 10.54 17.75
C LYS A 58 -3.04 9.14 17.48
N ASP A 59 -2.19 8.12 17.64
CA ASP A 59 -2.55 6.70 17.60
C ASP A 59 -3.33 6.33 16.31
N ILE A 60 -2.69 6.58 15.17
CA ILE A 60 -3.27 6.39 13.85
C ILE A 60 -3.15 4.93 13.44
N LYS A 61 -4.23 4.41 12.86
CA LYS A 61 -4.25 3.13 12.17
C LYS A 61 -4.93 3.28 10.81
N TYR A 62 -4.21 2.97 9.75
CA TYR A 62 -4.76 2.77 8.41
C TYR A 62 -4.68 1.29 8.03
N SER A 63 -5.66 0.83 7.26
CA SER A 63 -5.63 -0.52 6.71
C SER A 63 -6.33 -0.56 5.36
N PHE A 64 -5.83 -1.39 4.46
CA PHE A 64 -6.44 -1.62 3.15
C PHE A 64 -6.05 -3.00 2.62
N SER A 65 -6.76 -3.45 1.60
CA SER A 65 -6.47 -4.71 0.89
C SER A 65 -6.31 -4.43 -0.60
N ASP A 66 -5.38 -5.13 -1.22
CA ASP A 66 -5.24 -5.11 -2.67
C ASP A 66 -6.20 -6.12 -3.35
N PRO A 67 -6.40 -6.04 -4.67
CA PRO A 67 -7.24 -6.99 -5.40
C PRO A 67 -6.74 -8.45 -5.35
N SER A 68 -5.47 -8.68 -5.03
CA SER A 68 -4.87 -10.01 -4.89
C SER A 68 -5.17 -10.64 -3.53
N GLY A 69 -5.81 -9.89 -2.60
CA GLY A 69 -6.18 -10.33 -1.26
C GLY A 69 -5.04 -10.23 -0.24
N ASN A 70 -4.00 -9.46 -0.53
CA ASN A 70 -3.04 -9.06 0.47
C ASN A 70 -3.65 -7.97 1.35
N TYR A 71 -3.27 -7.95 2.63
CA TYR A 71 -3.79 -6.99 3.60
C TYR A 71 -2.64 -6.20 4.21
N TYR A 72 -2.85 -4.89 4.37
CA TYR A 72 -1.84 -3.95 4.81
C TYR A 72 -2.36 -3.16 6.01
N GLU A 73 -1.54 -3.00 7.03
CA GLU A 73 -1.80 -2.16 8.18
C GLU A 73 -0.65 -1.19 8.36
N LEU A 74 -0.97 0.06 8.63
CA LEU A 74 -0.02 1.13 8.90
C LEU A 74 -0.42 1.80 10.21
N PHE A 75 0.49 1.78 11.18
CA PHE A 75 0.32 2.38 12.48
C PHE A 75 1.30 3.53 12.65
N SER A 76 0.89 4.56 13.37
CA SER A 76 1.79 5.63 13.76
C SER A 76 1.33 6.24 15.08
N LYS A 77 2.30 6.60 15.92
CA LYS A 77 2.00 7.26 17.21
C LYS A 77 1.47 8.67 17.01
N PHE A 78 2.00 9.38 16.01
CA PHE A 78 1.56 10.72 15.67
C PHE A 78 1.52 10.87 14.14
N GLY A 79 0.59 11.67 13.65
CA GLY A 79 0.51 12.08 12.26
C GLY A 79 0.12 13.53 12.16
N LYS A 80 0.80 14.27 11.27
CA LYS A 80 0.53 15.65 10.97
C LYS A 80 0.03 15.74 9.54
N VAL A 81 -1.23 16.16 9.39
CA VAL A 81 -1.84 16.37 8.06
C VAL A 81 -1.31 17.67 7.49
N ASP A 82 -0.89 17.63 6.22
CA ASP A 82 -0.46 18.83 5.50
C ASP A 82 -1.67 19.76 5.26
N ILE A 83 -1.55 21.04 5.61
CA ILE A 83 -2.62 22.03 5.44
C ILE A 83 -2.91 22.27 3.94
N GLN A 84 -1.88 22.26 3.10
CA GLN A 84 -2.02 22.52 1.67
C GLN A 84 -2.48 21.29 0.89
N ASN A 85 -2.23 20.09 1.45
CA ASN A 85 -2.59 18.81 0.84
C ASN A 85 -3.06 17.82 1.91
N SER A 86 -4.36 17.85 2.20
CA SER A 86 -4.99 16.98 3.21
C SER A 86 -4.91 15.48 2.89
N ASP A 87 -4.42 15.11 1.71
CA ASP A 87 -4.22 13.72 1.31
C ASP A 87 -2.86 13.18 1.77
N LYS A 88 -1.95 14.07 2.17
CA LYS A 88 -0.62 13.72 2.67
C LYS A 88 -0.54 13.90 4.17
N MET A 89 0.17 12.96 4.80
CA MET A 89 0.40 12.95 6.23
C MET A 89 1.84 12.61 6.53
N LEU A 90 2.50 13.43 7.34
CA LEU A 90 3.77 13.08 7.96
C LEU A 90 3.50 12.28 9.23
N MET A 91 3.94 11.05 9.27
CA MET A 91 3.78 10.11 10.38
C MET A 91 5.07 9.99 11.20
N THR A 92 4.93 9.76 12.51
CA THR A 92 6.07 9.62 13.45
C THR A 92 5.93 8.35 14.27
N ASN A 93 7.03 7.61 14.47
CA ASN A 93 7.07 6.30 15.10
C ASN A 93 6.12 5.33 14.40
N VAL A 94 6.55 4.92 13.21
CA VAL A 94 5.72 4.20 12.25
C VAL A 94 6.02 2.72 12.31
N GLU A 95 4.96 1.91 12.26
CA GLU A 95 5.01 0.48 12.08
C GLU A 95 4.04 0.07 10.96
N ALA A 96 4.49 -0.71 9.98
CA ALA A 96 3.64 -1.30 8.97
C ALA A 96 3.72 -2.82 9.03
N LEU A 97 2.57 -3.47 8.81
CA LEU A 97 2.44 -4.92 8.69
C LEU A 97 1.83 -5.26 7.33
N ILE A 98 2.52 -6.10 6.58
CA ILE A 98 2.09 -6.55 5.27
C ILE A 98 1.79 -8.04 5.35
N TYR A 99 0.52 -8.42 5.20
CA TYR A 99 0.04 -9.79 5.21
C TYR A 99 -0.12 -10.26 3.76
N LEU A 100 0.87 -10.94 3.25
CA LEU A 100 0.82 -11.57 1.94
C LEU A 100 0.12 -12.92 2.03
N LYS A 101 -0.64 -13.28 1.00
CA LYS A 101 -1.31 -14.58 0.92
C LYS A 101 -0.28 -15.71 1.02
N ASN A 102 -0.52 -16.66 1.94
CA ASN A 102 0.33 -17.83 2.18
C ASN A 102 1.77 -17.49 2.61
N SER A 103 1.99 -16.36 3.28
CA SER A 103 3.30 -15.97 3.81
C SER A 103 3.15 -15.38 5.21
N PRO A 104 4.11 -15.58 6.10
CA PRO A 104 4.17 -14.81 7.33
C PRO A 104 4.21 -13.30 7.05
N PRO A 105 3.75 -12.46 7.99
CA PRO A 105 3.73 -11.03 7.77
C PRO A 105 5.14 -10.44 7.65
N ILE A 106 5.26 -9.43 6.79
CA ILE A 106 6.43 -8.56 6.73
C ILE A 106 6.17 -7.39 7.67
N LYS A 107 7.09 -7.12 8.56
CA LYS A 107 7.04 -5.97 9.46
C LYS A 107 8.05 -4.93 9.00
N ILE A 108 7.60 -3.65 8.96
CA ILE A 108 8.44 -2.50 8.68
C ILE A 108 8.31 -1.53 9.85
N VAL A 109 9.41 -0.99 10.32
CA VAL A 109 9.42 0.10 11.31
C VAL A 109 10.30 1.23 10.80
N SER A 110 9.95 2.47 11.16
CA SER A 110 10.75 3.66 10.87
C SER A 110 10.46 4.76 11.88
N LYS A 111 11.33 5.75 11.94
CA LYS A 111 11.07 6.93 12.76
C LYS A 111 9.98 7.80 12.14
N TYR A 112 9.99 7.96 10.80
CA TYR A 112 9.03 8.75 10.06
C TYR A 112 8.52 8.02 8.81
N ALA A 113 7.34 8.43 8.34
CA ALA A 113 6.85 8.13 7.00
C ALA A 113 6.00 9.27 6.44
N ASN A 114 6.09 9.49 5.13
CA ASN A 114 5.11 10.26 4.37
C ASN A 114 4.08 9.28 3.79
N TYR A 115 2.83 9.43 4.15
CA TYR A 115 1.72 8.61 3.68
C TYR A 115 0.76 9.44 2.83
N ASN A 116 0.37 8.90 1.68
CA ASN A 116 -0.67 9.46 0.83
C ASN A 116 -1.91 8.56 0.90
N LYS A 117 -3.04 9.10 1.37
CA LYS A 117 -4.29 8.34 1.58
C LYS A 117 -5.01 7.96 0.28
N ILE A 118 -4.68 8.60 -0.87
CA ILE A 118 -5.37 8.37 -2.15
C ILE A 118 -4.84 7.12 -2.84
N ASP A 119 -3.53 6.97 -2.90
CA ASP A 119 -2.84 5.89 -3.60
C ASP A 119 -2.13 4.91 -2.67
N HIS A 120 -2.19 5.19 -1.34
CA HIS A 120 -1.52 4.43 -0.29
C HIS A 120 0.00 4.38 -0.42
N GLU A 121 0.59 5.25 -1.25
CA GLU A 121 2.04 5.37 -1.34
C GLU A 121 2.61 5.77 0.01
N THR A 122 3.67 5.07 0.43
CA THR A 122 4.28 5.29 1.73
C THR A 122 5.80 5.35 1.57
N ASN A 123 6.38 6.49 1.97
CA ASN A 123 7.82 6.70 1.97
C ASN A 123 8.30 6.68 3.42
N PHE A 124 8.89 5.58 3.86
CA PHE A 124 9.50 5.41 5.19
C PHE A 124 10.91 5.98 5.18
N PHE A 125 11.28 6.68 6.25
CA PHE A 125 12.62 7.26 6.34
C PHE A 125 13.11 7.40 7.78
N GLU A 126 14.41 7.48 7.95
CA GLU A 126 15.16 7.42 9.20
C GLU A 126 14.94 6.13 9.98
N ASN A 127 16.02 5.35 10.10
CA ASN A 127 16.07 4.08 10.82
C ASN A 127 15.04 3.06 10.31
N VAL A 128 14.97 2.90 9.01
CA VAL A 128 14.07 1.90 8.41
C VAL A 128 14.59 0.51 8.68
N GLU A 129 13.73 -0.35 9.21
CA GLU A 129 13.98 -1.76 9.43
C GLU A 129 12.83 -2.58 8.85
N LEU A 130 13.14 -3.54 7.99
CA LEU A 130 12.23 -4.51 7.43
C LEU A 130 12.59 -5.89 7.97
N THR A 131 11.62 -6.61 8.53
CA THR A 131 11.79 -7.98 9.03
C THR A 131 10.78 -8.92 8.40
N HIS A 132 11.25 -10.08 7.97
CA HIS A 132 10.42 -11.18 7.47
C HIS A 132 11.06 -12.50 7.84
N LEU A 133 10.45 -13.26 8.74
CA LEU A 133 11.03 -14.49 9.29
C LEU A 133 12.41 -14.21 9.91
N VAL A 134 13.44 -14.91 9.40
CA VAL A 134 14.83 -14.76 9.83
C VAL A 134 15.60 -13.68 9.06
N HIS A 135 14.93 -13.01 8.10
CA HIS A 135 15.50 -11.97 7.26
C HIS A 135 15.27 -10.59 7.88
N LYS A 136 16.33 -9.82 7.96
CA LYS A 136 16.29 -8.44 8.44
C LYS A 136 17.06 -7.54 7.48
N ALA A 137 16.42 -6.48 7.02
CA ALA A 137 17.06 -5.44 6.21
C ALA A 137 16.91 -4.09 6.88
N THR A 138 17.97 -3.29 6.90
CA THR A 138 17.94 -1.90 7.37
C THR A 138 18.39 -0.96 6.26
N SER A 139 17.87 0.28 6.25
CA SER A 139 18.27 1.34 5.32
C SER A 139 17.92 2.71 5.87
N GLU A 140 18.28 3.76 5.16
CA GLU A 140 17.79 5.10 5.48
C GLU A 140 16.37 5.33 4.96
N ASN A 141 16.02 4.72 3.82
CA ASN A 141 14.74 4.94 3.14
C ASN A 141 14.15 3.64 2.57
N LEU A 142 12.81 3.59 2.55
CA LEU A 142 12.02 2.57 1.86
C LEU A 142 10.76 3.20 1.30
N ASP A 143 10.58 3.14 -0.01
CA ASP A 143 9.39 3.59 -0.71
C ASP A 143 8.54 2.38 -1.10
N ILE A 144 7.25 2.43 -0.81
CA ILE A 144 6.27 1.42 -1.23
C ILE A 144 5.24 2.11 -2.12
N SER A 145 5.12 1.62 -3.36
CA SER A 145 4.12 2.05 -4.34
C SER A 145 3.27 0.86 -4.76
N PHE A 146 2.03 0.84 -4.30
CA PHE A 146 1.08 -0.23 -4.65
C PHE A 146 0.59 -0.10 -6.08
N ASN A 147 0.44 1.12 -6.60
CA ASN A 147 0.06 1.36 -7.99
C ASN A 147 1.09 0.81 -8.97
N ASN A 148 2.38 0.88 -8.62
CA ASN A 148 3.47 0.39 -9.45
C ASN A 148 3.91 -1.03 -9.06
N ASN A 149 3.30 -1.63 -8.04
CA ASN A 149 3.65 -2.93 -7.47
C ASN A 149 5.15 -3.05 -7.12
N LYS A 150 5.72 -2.00 -6.55
CA LYS A 150 7.16 -1.92 -6.25
C LYS A 150 7.41 -1.45 -4.82
N ALA A 151 8.46 -2.04 -4.23
CA ALA A 151 9.12 -1.47 -3.06
C ALA A 151 10.59 -1.21 -3.41
N LEU A 152 11.07 -0.02 -3.02
CA LEU A 152 12.43 0.42 -3.25
C LEU A 152 13.09 0.79 -1.93
N MET A 153 14.04 0.01 -1.49
CA MET A 153 14.89 0.30 -0.34
C MET A 153 16.19 0.91 -0.84
N TYR A 154 16.67 1.98 -0.19
CA TYR A 154 17.86 2.68 -0.68
C TYR A 154 18.59 3.42 0.42
N ARG A 155 19.87 3.69 0.16
CA ARG A 155 20.89 4.27 1.03
C ARG A 155 21.22 3.39 2.22
N ASN A 156 22.48 2.97 2.28
CA ASN A 156 23.07 2.22 3.39
C ASN A 156 22.32 0.94 3.74
N ILE A 157 22.01 0.12 2.73
CA ILE A 157 21.30 -1.13 2.97
C ILE A 157 22.26 -2.14 3.63
N ILE A 158 21.82 -2.69 4.76
CA ILE A 158 22.42 -3.85 5.41
C ILE A 158 21.34 -4.91 5.53
N TYR A 159 21.52 -6.01 4.80
CA TYR A 159 20.65 -7.18 4.88
C TYR A 159 21.36 -8.30 5.63
N ASN A 160 20.65 -8.88 6.60
CA ASN A 160 21.13 -9.96 7.43
C ASN A 160 20.18 -11.17 7.37
N LYS A 161 20.75 -12.34 7.30
CA LYS A 161 20.13 -13.63 7.58
C LYS A 161 21.14 -14.51 8.34
N PRO A 162 20.74 -15.62 8.99
CA PRO A 162 21.68 -16.50 9.67
C PRO A 162 22.86 -16.86 8.77
N GLY A 163 24.06 -16.59 9.28
CA GLY A 163 25.32 -16.87 8.58
C GLY A 163 25.69 -15.96 7.42
N THR A 164 24.88 -14.94 7.07
CA THR A 164 25.18 -14.08 5.92
C THR A 164 24.78 -12.63 6.18
N GLN A 165 25.66 -11.68 5.86
CA GLN A 165 25.37 -10.27 5.75
C GLN A 165 25.68 -9.77 4.34
N LEU A 166 24.81 -8.88 3.81
CA LEU A 166 24.98 -8.24 2.52
C LEU A 166 24.84 -6.73 2.69
N THR A 167 25.69 -5.96 1.99
CA THR A 167 25.54 -4.50 1.90
C THR A 167 25.35 -4.09 0.45
N ALA A 168 24.45 -3.12 0.24
CA ALA A 168 24.10 -2.58 -1.08
C ALA A 168 23.61 -1.13 -0.95
N ASP A 169 23.51 -0.42 -2.08
CA ASP A 169 22.99 0.95 -2.11
C ASP A 169 21.49 0.97 -2.41
N ARG A 170 21.01 0.00 -3.21
CA ARG A 170 19.62 -0.07 -3.65
C ARG A 170 19.13 -1.51 -3.77
N LEU A 171 17.88 -1.72 -3.34
CA LEU A 171 17.17 -2.98 -3.43
C LEU A 171 15.76 -2.72 -3.93
N GLU A 172 15.43 -3.23 -5.11
CA GLU A 172 14.10 -3.14 -5.73
C GLU A 172 13.39 -4.49 -5.59
N ILE A 173 12.15 -4.46 -5.08
CA ILE A 173 11.29 -5.63 -4.91
C ILE A 173 10.05 -5.44 -5.77
N ASP A 174 9.74 -6.40 -6.61
CA ASP A 174 8.46 -6.52 -7.29
C ASP A 174 7.45 -7.19 -6.34
N LEU A 175 6.37 -6.49 -5.99
CA LEU A 175 5.40 -6.97 -5.00
C LEU A 175 4.51 -8.10 -5.52
N ILE A 176 4.40 -8.26 -6.85
CA ILE A 176 3.63 -9.35 -7.48
C ILE A 176 4.48 -10.61 -7.57
N THR A 177 5.62 -10.51 -8.26
CA THR A 177 6.49 -11.67 -8.54
C THR A 177 7.42 -11.99 -7.37
N LYS A 178 7.56 -11.07 -6.40
CA LYS A 178 8.48 -11.13 -5.25
C LYS A 178 9.96 -11.21 -5.67
N ASN A 179 10.25 -10.92 -6.95
CA ASN A 179 11.62 -10.84 -7.43
C ASN A 179 12.32 -9.63 -6.83
N THR A 180 13.58 -9.83 -6.47
CA THR A 180 14.41 -8.80 -5.86
C THR A 180 15.64 -8.55 -6.73
N LYS A 181 15.91 -7.27 -7.00
CA LYS A 181 17.12 -6.81 -7.68
C LYS A 181 17.94 -5.96 -6.72
N ILE A 182 19.24 -6.16 -6.72
CA ILE A 182 20.17 -5.48 -5.83
C ILE A 182 21.19 -4.72 -6.66
N PHE A 183 21.47 -3.49 -6.30
CA PHE A 183 22.34 -2.59 -7.05
C PHE A 183 23.32 -1.85 -6.14
N MET A 184 24.48 -1.50 -6.73
CA MET A 184 25.34 -0.43 -6.24
C MET A 184 25.14 0.79 -7.14
N ASP A 185 25.10 1.98 -6.57
CA ASP A 185 24.86 3.23 -7.32
C ASP A 185 26.08 3.62 -8.15
N LYS A 186 27.30 3.29 -7.69
CA LYS A 186 28.52 3.54 -8.44
C LYS A 186 28.93 2.34 -9.28
N LYS A 187 29.21 2.56 -10.54
CA LYS A 187 29.55 1.53 -11.56
C LYS A 187 30.69 0.58 -11.15
N TYR A 188 31.60 1.02 -10.30
CA TYR A 188 32.77 0.26 -9.90
C TYR A 188 32.67 -0.36 -8.49
N GLU A 189 31.64 -0.01 -7.73
CA GLU A 189 31.38 -0.62 -6.43
C GLU A 189 30.70 -1.97 -6.61
N LYS A 190 31.05 -2.90 -5.72
CA LYS A 190 30.49 -4.28 -5.75
C LYS A 190 29.67 -4.51 -4.50
N ILE A 191 28.58 -5.25 -4.64
CA ILE A 191 27.83 -5.79 -3.52
C ILE A 191 28.78 -6.58 -2.64
N LYS A 192 28.85 -6.26 -1.35
CA LYS A 192 29.68 -6.96 -0.38
C LYS A 192 28.83 -8.01 0.33
N ILE A 193 29.29 -9.26 0.27
CA ILE A 193 28.65 -10.39 0.97
C ILE A 193 29.69 -10.95 1.95
N ILE A 194 29.30 -11.07 3.22
CA ILE A 194 30.12 -11.66 4.28
C ILE A 194 29.36 -12.89 4.78
N ASN A 195 30.04 -14.03 4.76
CA ASN A 195 29.51 -15.26 5.33
C ASN A 195 30.23 -15.53 6.66
N TYR A 196 29.44 -15.74 7.71
CA TYR A 196 29.94 -16.14 9.03
C TYR A 196 29.77 -17.65 9.16
N LYS A 197 30.78 -18.29 9.68
CA LYS A 197 30.75 -19.73 10.04
C LYS A 197 30.07 -19.92 11.37
#